data_ef95127c7d3fbee31c67959dbf12448d
#
_entry.id   ef95127c7d3fbee31c67959dbf12448d
#
_cell.length_a   1.000
_cell.length_b   1.000
_cell.length_c   1.000
_cell.angle_alpha   90.00
_cell.angle_beta   90.00
_cell.angle_gamma   90.00
#
_symmetry.space_group_name_H-M   'P 1'
#
loop_
_entity.id
_entity.type
_entity.pdbx_description
1 polymer ?
#
loop_
_entity_poly.entity_id
_entity_poly.type
_entity_poly.pdbx_seq_one_letter_code
_entity_poly.pdbx_strand_id
1 'polypeptide(L)'
;DAPCSGEGMNYKHDKNTNYRDPKLAQGFSNLQYQILRSGVLATKVWGEIVYSTCTLNPLENEQVIWKILKEFEGAVELSNVEIDEKSPGLMQYWDENLLSQEDAQKVARFWPHKQKTGGFFIAKLKKLSSLPYTTQYDKRKKEKIWLNDSFELQSQVWNYLLENRG
;
A
#
# COMPACT_ATOMS: atom_id res chain seq x y z
N ASP A 1 1.83 7.82 4.27
CA ASP A 1 1.99 8.00 2.83
C ASP A 1 3.11 7.08 2.36
N ALA A 2 2.76 6.11 1.52
CA ALA A 2 3.70 5.10 1.09
C ALA A 2 4.34 5.49 -0.26
N PRO A 3 5.61 5.14 -0.51
CA PRO A 3 6.19 5.31 -1.83
C PRO A 3 5.36 4.52 -2.84
N CYS A 4 4.95 5.15 -3.94
CA CYS A 4 4.06 4.57 -4.94
C CYS A 4 4.39 5.02 -6.36
N SER A 5 3.78 4.41 -7.36
CA SER A 5 3.97 4.78 -8.76
C SER A 5 3.47 6.20 -9.10
N GLY A 6 2.61 6.79 -8.28
CA GLY A 6 2.18 8.19 -8.39
C GLY A 6 1.25 8.49 -9.57
N GLU A 7 0.69 7.50 -10.23
CA GLU A 7 -0.13 7.70 -11.44
C GLU A 7 -1.37 8.59 -11.21
N GLY A 8 -1.88 8.67 -9.98
CA GLY A 8 -2.98 9.56 -9.63
C GLY A 8 -2.66 11.05 -9.71
N MET A 9 -1.37 11.42 -9.84
CA MET A 9 -0.90 12.80 -9.99
C MET A 9 -0.65 13.22 -11.44
N ASN A 10 -0.81 12.31 -12.40
CA ASN A 10 -0.48 12.53 -13.83
C ASN A 10 -1.25 13.68 -14.50
N TYR A 11 -2.39 14.07 -13.93
CA TYR A 11 -3.15 15.21 -14.47
C TYR A 11 -2.41 16.56 -14.34
N LYS A 12 -1.35 16.61 -13.48
CA LYS A 12 -0.53 17.81 -13.26
C LYS A 12 0.74 17.84 -14.10
N HIS A 13 1.15 16.72 -14.66
CA HIS A 13 2.43 16.58 -15.36
C HIS A 13 2.22 15.97 -16.75
N ASP A 14 2.35 16.80 -17.75
CA ASP A 14 2.22 16.46 -19.18
C ASP A 14 3.45 15.69 -19.72
N LYS A 15 4.11 14.89 -18.90
CA LYS A 15 5.31 14.13 -19.29
C LYS A 15 5.03 12.65 -19.33
N ASN A 16 5.33 12.04 -20.50
CA ASN A 16 5.42 10.61 -20.79
C ASN A 16 6.25 9.85 -19.75
N THR A 17 5.66 9.52 -18.62
CA THR A 17 6.28 8.68 -17.63
C THR A 17 5.70 7.26 -17.77
N ASN A 18 6.59 6.26 -17.77
CA ASN A 18 6.24 4.84 -17.94
C ASN A 18 5.48 4.25 -16.73
N TYR A 19 4.49 4.99 -16.19
CA TYR A 19 3.64 4.54 -15.07
C TYR A 19 2.80 3.30 -15.38
N ARG A 20 2.85 2.82 -16.62
CA ARG A 20 2.10 1.65 -17.09
C ARG A 20 2.89 0.35 -17.05
N ASP A 21 4.12 0.35 -16.52
CA ASP A 21 4.88 -0.90 -16.39
C ASP A 21 4.32 -1.74 -15.23
N PRO A 22 3.70 -2.90 -15.51
CA PRO A 22 3.17 -3.78 -14.48
C PRO A 22 4.24 -4.27 -13.50
N LYS A 23 5.50 -4.39 -13.95
CA LYS A 23 6.61 -4.79 -13.09
C LYS A 23 6.94 -3.73 -12.05
N LEU A 24 6.85 -2.46 -12.41
CA LEU A 24 7.06 -1.34 -11.50
C LEU A 24 5.98 -1.32 -10.40
N ALA A 25 4.71 -1.44 -10.79
CA ALA A 25 3.60 -1.51 -9.84
C ALA A 25 3.73 -2.70 -8.87
N GLN A 26 4.15 -3.87 -9.37
CA GLN A 26 4.39 -5.05 -8.53
C GLN A 26 5.56 -4.82 -7.56
N GLY A 27 6.62 -4.13 -7.99
CA GLY A 27 7.74 -3.74 -7.12
C GLY A 27 7.29 -2.84 -5.98
N PHE A 28 6.53 -1.79 -6.28
CA PHE A 28 5.95 -0.91 -5.26
C PHE A 28 4.99 -1.66 -4.32
N SER A 29 4.11 -2.50 -4.85
CA SER A 29 3.18 -3.32 -4.04
C SER A 29 3.92 -4.16 -2.99
N ASN A 30 5.02 -4.80 -3.37
CA ASN A 30 5.82 -5.59 -2.43
C ASN A 30 6.50 -4.73 -1.36
N LEU A 31 7.05 -3.58 -1.73
CA LEU A 31 7.65 -2.64 -0.78
C LEU A 31 6.60 -2.08 0.18
N GLN A 32 5.47 -1.64 -0.33
CA GLN A 32 4.35 -1.10 0.44
C GLN A 32 3.81 -2.13 1.45
N TYR A 33 3.66 -3.39 1.01
CA TYR A 33 3.28 -4.48 1.92
C TYR A 33 4.28 -4.63 3.07
N GLN A 34 5.60 -4.61 2.82
CA GLN A 34 6.62 -4.73 3.87
C GLN A 34 6.60 -3.53 4.83
N ILE A 35 6.40 -2.32 4.31
CA ILE A 35 6.29 -1.11 5.13
C ILE A 35 5.05 -1.19 6.03
N LEU A 36 3.89 -1.51 5.45
CA LEU A 36 2.64 -1.59 6.21
C LEU A 36 2.69 -2.74 7.23
N ARG A 37 3.24 -3.89 6.85
CA ARG A 37 3.49 -5.03 7.75
C ARG A 37 4.34 -4.62 8.96
N SER A 38 5.42 -3.90 8.72
CA SER A 38 6.29 -3.38 9.79
C SER A 38 5.54 -2.41 10.70
N GLY A 39 4.69 -1.56 10.14
CA GLY A 39 3.80 -0.66 10.87
C GLY A 39 2.82 -1.43 11.77
N VAL A 40 2.20 -2.49 11.26
CA VAL A 40 1.29 -3.36 12.03
C VAL A 40 2.02 -4.03 13.19
N LEU A 41 3.22 -4.56 12.95
CA LEU A 41 4.02 -5.20 14.00
C LEU A 41 4.41 -4.21 15.09
N ALA A 42 4.82 -3.00 14.74
CA ALA A 42 5.25 -1.95 15.66
C ALA A 42 4.09 -1.28 16.43
N THR A 43 2.89 -1.34 15.90
CA THR A 43 1.73 -0.72 16.53
C THR A 43 1.28 -1.50 17.77
N LYS A 44 0.95 -0.78 18.86
CA LYS A 44 0.36 -1.37 20.06
C LYS A 44 -1.02 -1.94 19.81
N VAL A 45 -1.48 -2.88 20.64
CA VAL A 45 -2.88 -3.34 20.64
C VAL A 45 -3.82 -2.14 20.83
N TRP A 46 -4.91 -2.11 20.09
CA TRP A 46 -5.87 -1.02 19.95
C TRP A 46 -5.32 0.24 19.30
N GLY A 47 -4.08 0.21 18.79
CA GLY A 47 -3.53 1.29 17.98
C GLY A 47 -4.06 1.27 16.55
N GLU A 48 -4.05 2.43 15.92
CA GLU A 48 -4.49 2.63 14.54
C GLU A 48 -3.29 2.92 13.63
N ILE A 49 -3.41 2.47 12.39
CA ILE A 49 -2.44 2.70 11.32
C ILE A 49 -3.19 3.27 10.13
N VAL A 50 -2.69 4.34 9.56
CA VAL A 50 -3.22 4.89 8.31
C VAL A 50 -2.24 4.58 7.19
N TYR A 51 -2.75 3.93 6.15
CA TYR A 51 -2.05 3.67 4.91
C TYR A 51 -2.62 4.58 3.82
N SER A 52 -1.76 5.26 3.08
CA SER A 52 -2.18 6.11 1.96
C SER A 52 -1.19 6.08 0.81
N THR A 53 -1.69 6.31 -0.39
CA THR A 53 -0.91 6.44 -1.62
C THR A 53 -1.53 7.50 -2.53
N CYS A 54 -0.74 8.07 -3.44
CA CYS A 54 -1.23 8.91 -4.53
C CYS A 54 -1.35 8.14 -5.86
N THR A 55 -1.41 6.81 -5.84
CA THR A 55 -1.70 5.98 -7.01
C THR A 55 -3.15 5.53 -7.04
N LEU A 56 -3.67 5.24 -8.23
CA LEU A 56 -4.98 4.61 -8.42
C LEU A 56 -4.87 3.09 -8.66
N ASN A 57 -3.65 2.56 -8.71
CA ASN A 57 -3.40 1.17 -9.04
C ASN A 57 -3.87 0.23 -7.91
N PRO A 58 -4.77 -0.74 -8.18
CA PRO A 58 -5.27 -1.65 -7.16
C PRO A 58 -4.21 -2.57 -6.56
N LEU A 59 -3.14 -2.87 -7.31
CA LEU A 59 -2.02 -3.68 -6.81
C LEU A 59 -1.28 -2.99 -5.66
N GLU A 60 -1.24 -1.66 -5.69
CA GLU A 60 -0.58 -0.82 -4.68
C GLU A 60 -1.53 -0.38 -3.56
N ASN A 61 -2.82 -0.61 -3.72
CA ASN A 61 -3.88 -0.17 -2.81
C ASN A 61 -4.58 -1.38 -2.17
N GLU A 62 -5.67 -1.83 -2.73
CA GLU A 62 -6.50 -2.88 -2.13
C GLU A 62 -5.76 -4.21 -2.01
N GLN A 63 -4.88 -4.57 -2.94
CA GLN A 63 -4.13 -5.81 -2.84
C GLN A 63 -3.16 -5.79 -1.65
N VAL A 64 -2.54 -4.64 -1.37
CA VAL A 64 -1.67 -4.47 -0.18
C VAL A 64 -2.49 -4.65 1.10
N ILE A 65 -3.66 -4.00 1.18
CA ILE A 65 -4.57 -4.12 2.32
C ILE A 65 -5.05 -5.57 2.47
N TRP A 66 -5.48 -6.21 1.40
CA TRP A 66 -5.93 -7.60 1.41
C TRP A 66 -4.84 -8.55 1.94
N LYS A 67 -3.58 -8.40 1.49
CA LYS A 67 -2.45 -9.20 1.99
C LYS A 67 -2.25 -9.04 3.49
N ILE A 68 -2.36 -7.82 4.00
CA ILE A 68 -2.23 -7.53 5.45
C ILE A 68 -3.38 -8.15 6.24
N LEU A 69 -4.63 -8.02 5.78
CA LEU A 69 -5.78 -8.61 6.44
C LEU A 69 -5.70 -10.15 6.46
N LYS A 70 -5.21 -10.75 5.36
CA LYS A 70 -4.97 -12.19 5.26
C LYS A 70 -3.89 -12.68 6.22
N GLU A 71 -2.74 -11.99 6.27
CA GLU A 71 -1.61 -12.38 7.11
C GLU A 71 -1.94 -12.25 8.60
N PHE A 72 -2.69 -11.21 8.97
CA PHE A 72 -3.04 -10.89 10.36
C PHE A 72 -4.52 -11.11 10.66
N GLU A 73 -5.12 -12.13 10.05
CA GLU A 73 -6.54 -12.47 10.21
C GLU A 73 -6.92 -12.58 11.69
N GLY A 74 -8.00 -11.89 12.07
CA GLY A 74 -8.47 -11.81 13.47
C GLY A 74 -7.65 -10.92 14.38
N ALA A 75 -6.47 -10.46 13.96
CA ALA A 75 -5.62 -9.57 14.77
C ALA A 75 -5.59 -8.13 14.25
N VAL A 76 -5.98 -7.92 12.99
CA VAL A 76 -6.08 -6.61 12.36
C VAL A 76 -7.39 -6.52 11.57
N GLU A 77 -8.05 -5.40 11.67
CA GLU A 77 -9.27 -5.10 10.92
C GLU A 77 -9.18 -3.72 10.25
N LEU A 78 -10.02 -3.49 9.24
CA LEU A 78 -10.24 -2.16 8.69
C LEU A 78 -11.23 -1.37 9.57
N SER A 79 -10.85 -0.14 9.90
CA SER A 79 -11.73 0.86 10.47
C SER A 79 -12.28 1.77 9.38
N ASN A 80 -13.48 2.32 9.58
CA ASN A 80 -14.06 3.23 8.61
C ASN A 80 -13.22 4.52 8.45
N VAL A 81 -12.99 4.91 7.21
CA VAL A 81 -12.43 6.23 6.86
C VAL A 81 -13.61 7.18 6.69
N GLU A 82 -13.81 8.06 7.66
CA GLU A 82 -14.91 9.03 7.69
C GLU A 82 -14.51 10.31 6.94
N ILE A 83 -14.72 10.29 5.64
CA ILE A 83 -14.48 11.42 4.74
C ILE A 83 -15.67 11.50 3.79
N ASP A 84 -16.24 12.71 3.68
CA ASP A 84 -17.32 12.97 2.75
C ASP A 84 -16.86 12.79 1.29
N GLU A 85 -17.82 12.41 0.43
CA GLU A 85 -17.59 12.25 -1.02
C GLU A 85 -16.53 11.21 -1.40
N LYS A 86 -16.10 10.32 -0.51
CA LYS A 86 -15.21 9.22 -0.86
C LYS A 86 -15.89 8.22 -1.80
N SER A 87 -15.12 7.59 -2.66
CA SER A 87 -15.53 6.38 -3.36
C SER A 87 -15.08 5.15 -2.57
N PRO A 88 -15.83 4.04 -2.59
CA PRO A 88 -15.39 2.78 -1.98
C PRO A 88 -14.16 2.21 -2.70
N GLY A 89 -13.48 1.29 -2.03
CA GLY A 89 -12.43 0.47 -2.62
C GLY A 89 -12.95 -0.49 -3.68
N LEU A 90 -12.03 -1.10 -4.41
CA LEU A 90 -12.34 -2.11 -5.40
C LEU A 90 -12.45 -3.49 -4.74
N MET A 91 -13.49 -4.22 -5.07
CA MET A 91 -13.71 -5.59 -4.61
C MET A 91 -12.97 -6.61 -5.45
N GLN A 92 -12.70 -6.28 -6.72
CA GLN A 92 -12.09 -7.18 -7.69
C GLN A 92 -11.15 -6.41 -8.62
N TYR A 93 -10.09 -7.06 -9.07
CA TYR A 93 -9.19 -6.57 -10.10
C TYR A 93 -8.80 -7.74 -11.00
N TRP A 94 -9.19 -7.70 -12.27
CA TRP A 94 -9.15 -8.85 -13.18
C TRP A 94 -9.87 -10.05 -12.54
N ASP A 95 -9.25 -11.21 -12.50
CA ASP A 95 -9.80 -12.43 -11.91
C ASP A 95 -9.50 -12.57 -10.40
N GLU A 96 -8.85 -11.58 -9.77
CA GLU A 96 -8.47 -11.60 -8.37
C GLU A 96 -9.50 -10.88 -7.50
N ASN A 97 -9.97 -11.56 -6.45
CA ASN A 97 -10.75 -10.92 -5.39
C ASN A 97 -9.82 -10.12 -4.47
N LEU A 98 -10.18 -8.88 -4.21
CA LEU A 98 -9.43 -7.97 -3.34
C LEU A 98 -10.11 -7.81 -1.99
N LEU A 99 -11.04 -6.87 -1.87
CA LEU A 99 -11.73 -6.59 -0.63
C LEU A 99 -13.16 -7.17 -0.66
N SER A 100 -13.66 -7.55 0.51
CA SER A 100 -15.09 -7.83 0.68
C SER A 100 -15.92 -6.57 0.41
N GLN A 101 -17.22 -6.71 0.19
CA GLN A 101 -18.11 -5.55 0.03
C GLN A 101 -18.09 -4.65 1.27
N GLU A 102 -18.04 -5.24 2.47
CA GLU A 102 -17.94 -4.51 3.72
C GLU A 102 -16.62 -3.74 3.84
N ASP A 103 -15.49 -4.40 3.56
CA ASP A 103 -14.17 -3.79 3.67
C ASP A 103 -13.95 -2.70 2.63
N ALA A 104 -14.49 -2.87 1.42
CA ALA A 104 -14.44 -1.85 0.38
C ALA A 104 -15.12 -0.54 0.81
N GLN A 105 -16.18 -0.59 1.61
CA GLN A 105 -16.84 0.62 2.15
C GLN A 105 -16.00 1.33 3.23
N LYS A 106 -15.11 0.61 3.92
CA LYS A 106 -14.30 1.16 5.00
C LYS A 106 -13.12 2.00 4.50
N VAL A 107 -12.62 1.75 3.29
CA VAL A 107 -11.52 2.52 2.67
C VAL A 107 -12.05 3.72 1.88
N ALA A 108 -11.15 4.60 1.46
CA ALA A 108 -11.49 5.76 0.65
C ALA A 108 -10.64 5.83 -0.62
N ARG A 109 -11.31 5.95 -1.77
CA ARG A 109 -10.70 6.31 -3.05
C ARG A 109 -11.15 7.69 -3.49
N PHE A 110 -10.21 8.46 -4.01
CA PHE A 110 -10.48 9.75 -4.64
C PHE A 110 -10.11 9.65 -6.12
N TRP A 111 -11.12 9.87 -6.96
CA TRP A 111 -10.96 9.80 -8.41
C TRP A 111 -10.87 11.22 -8.98
N PRO A 112 -9.84 11.57 -9.78
CA PRO A 112 -9.66 12.91 -10.31
C PRO A 112 -10.90 13.46 -11.04
N HIS A 113 -11.61 12.60 -11.77
CA HIS A 113 -12.80 12.99 -12.51
C HIS A 113 -14.03 13.24 -11.64
N LYS A 114 -14.06 12.74 -10.40
CA LYS A 114 -15.17 12.95 -9.46
C LYS A 114 -14.93 14.12 -8.52
N GLN A 115 -13.76 14.12 -7.87
CA GLN A 115 -13.45 15.09 -6.80
C GLN A 115 -12.63 16.29 -7.29
N LYS A 116 -12.23 16.33 -8.57
CA LYS A 116 -11.38 17.39 -9.18
C LYS A 116 -10.05 17.60 -8.42
N THR A 117 -9.52 16.54 -7.80
CA THR A 117 -8.25 16.51 -7.07
C THR A 117 -7.31 15.48 -7.69
N GLY A 118 -6.11 15.30 -7.12
CA GLY A 118 -5.27 14.16 -7.44
C GLY A 118 -5.94 12.84 -7.06
N GLY A 119 -5.58 11.75 -7.76
CA GLY A 119 -5.96 10.43 -7.33
C GLY A 119 -5.32 10.10 -5.98
N PHE A 120 -6.09 9.53 -5.07
CA PHE A 120 -5.60 9.18 -3.74
C PHE A 120 -6.32 7.94 -3.18
N PHE A 121 -5.64 7.21 -2.31
CA PHE A 121 -6.20 6.08 -1.59
C PHE A 121 -5.87 6.18 -0.12
N ILE A 122 -6.84 5.84 0.74
CA ILE A 122 -6.67 5.81 2.20
C ILE A 122 -7.32 4.55 2.76
N ALA A 123 -6.59 3.84 3.62
CA ALA A 123 -7.12 2.78 4.46
C ALA A 123 -6.68 3.00 5.91
N LYS A 124 -7.59 2.82 6.85
CA LYS A 124 -7.32 2.88 8.28
C LYS A 124 -7.46 1.48 8.87
N LEU A 125 -6.41 0.98 9.49
CA LEU A 125 -6.36 -0.33 10.12
C LEU A 125 -6.27 -0.17 11.64
N LYS A 126 -6.90 -1.09 12.36
CA LYS A 126 -6.85 -1.19 13.82
C LYS A 126 -6.29 -2.54 14.23
N LYS A 127 -5.33 -2.53 15.14
CA LYS A 127 -4.77 -3.75 15.72
C LYS A 127 -5.57 -4.19 16.91
N LEU A 128 -6.17 -5.38 16.87
CA LEU A 128 -7.08 -5.91 17.89
C LEU A 128 -6.37 -6.74 18.95
N SER A 129 -5.31 -7.45 18.58
CA SER A 129 -4.61 -8.35 19.49
C SER A 129 -3.10 -8.29 19.32
N SER A 130 -2.37 -8.82 20.33
CA SER A 130 -0.94 -9.00 20.22
C SER A 130 -0.63 -10.06 19.16
N LEU A 131 0.29 -9.74 18.28
CA LEU A 131 0.83 -10.70 17.32
C LEU A 131 1.93 -11.51 18.00
N PRO A 132 2.05 -12.82 17.72
CA PRO A 132 3.18 -13.58 18.22
C PRO A 132 4.45 -12.96 17.65
N TYR A 133 5.21 -12.33 18.53
CA TYR A 133 6.51 -11.80 18.18
C TYR A 133 7.45 -12.99 18.00
N THR A 134 7.57 -13.50 16.80
CA THR A 134 8.63 -14.43 16.47
C THR A 134 9.92 -13.63 16.42
N THR A 135 10.60 -13.53 17.55
CA THR A 135 11.99 -13.06 17.67
C THR A 135 12.98 -14.05 17.03
N GLN A 136 12.58 -14.77 16.02
CA GLN A 136 13.52 -15.41 15.11
C GLN A 136 14.12 -14.34 14.18
N TYR A 137 14.68 -13.32 14.82
CA TYR A 137 15.70 -12.52 14.19
C TYR A 137 16.94 -13.42 14.08
N ASP A 138 16.96 -14.25 13.06
CA ASP A 138 18.13 -15.04 12.71
C ASP A 138 19.21 -14.06 12.23
N LYS A 139 20.09 -13.69 13.14
CA LYS A 139 21.26 -12.83 12.85
C LYS A 139 22.07 -13.36 11.66
N ARG A 140 21.98 -14.65 11.34
CA ARG A 140 22.67 -15.29 10.22
C ARG A 140 21.97 -15.08 8.86
N LYS A 141 20.66 -14.77 8.87
CA LYS A 141 19.92 -14.37 7.66
C LYS A 141 20.06 -12.88 7.32
N LYS A 142 20.68 -12.09 8.24
CA LYS A 142 20.89 -10.65 8.06
C LYS A 142 21.62 -10.29 6.76
N GLU A 143 22.53 -11.13 6.30
CA GLU A 143 23.34 -10.85 5.13
C GLU A 143 22.70 -11.25 3.79
N LYS A 144 21.72 -12.17 3.78
CA LYS A 144 21.18 -12.70 2.52
C LYS A 144 19.82 -12.15 2.11
N ILE A 145 18.96 -11.76 3.04
CA ILE A 145 17.58 -11.35 2.69
C ILE A 145 17.48 -9.84 2.41
N TRP A 146 18.34 -9.03 3.04
CA TRP A 146 18.30 -7.57 2.86
C TRP A 146 19.19 -7.07 1.72
N LEU A 147 20.17 -7.82 1.28
CA LEU A 147 21.17 -7.33 0.33
C LEU A 147 20.96 -7.74 -1.13
N ASN A 148 20.33 -8.86 -1.44
CA ASN A 148 20.27 -9.30 -2.84
C ASN A 148 18.99 -8.92 -3.59
N ASP A 149 17.79 -9.07 -2.99
CA ASP A 149 16.56 -8.83 -3.77
C ASP A 149 15.93 -7.46 -3.49
N SER A 150 16.10 -6.94 -2.26
CA SER A 150 15.53 -5.65 -1.89
C SER A 150 16.44 -4.47 -2.23
N PHE A 151 17.76 -4.65 -2.24
CA PHE A 151 18.69 -3.56 -2.51
C PHE A 151 18.69 -3.16 -4.00
N GLU A 152 18.57 -4.13 -4.89
CA GLU A 152 18.48 -3.86 -6.33
C GLU A 152 17.15 -3.18 -6.66
N LEU A 153 16.06 -3.61 -6.04
CA LEU A 153 14.74 -2.99 -6.17
C LEU A 153 14.70 -1.61 -5.49
N GLN A 154 15.27 -1.47 -4.30
CA GLN A 154 15.38 -0.18 -3.61
C GLN A 154 16.26 0.79 -4.37
N SER A 155 17.38 0.33 -4.96
CA SER A 155 18.24 1.19 -5.78
C SER A 155 17.53 1.64 -7.05
N GLN A 156 16.73 0.79 -7.68
CA GLN A 156 15.91 1.16 -8.84
C GLN A 156 14.82 2.19 -8.45
N VAL A 157 14.15 2.00 -7.33
CA VAL A 157 13.16 2.95 -6.81
C VAL A 157 13.83 4.28 -6.41
N TRP A 158 14.99 4.23 -5.73
CA TRP A 158 15.75 5.44 -5.38
C TRP A 158 16.29 6.18 -6.60
N ASN A 159 16.85 5.50 -7.55
CA ASN A 159 17.34 6.10 -8.79
C ASN A 159 16.19 6.74 -9.57
N TYR A 160 15.05 6.05 -9.66
CA TYR A 160 13.84 6.62 -10.27
C TYR A 160 13.37 7.89 -9.55
N LEU A 161 13.34 7.89 -8.21
CA LEU A 161 12.95 9.06 -7.41
C LEU A 161 13.95 10.21 -7.53
N LEU A 162 15.25 9.92 -7.69
CA LEU A 162 16.29 10.94 -7.85
C LEU A 162 16.28 11.55 -9.26
N GLU A 163 16.07 10.75 -10.29
CA GLU A 163 16.04 11.20 -11.69
C GLU A 163 14.78 12.02 -12.03
N ASN A 164 13.70 11.86 -11.25
CA ASN A 164 12.41 12.54 -11.48
C ASN A 164 12.12 13.64 -10.44
N ARG A 165 13.10 14.05 -9.64
CA ARG A 165 13.05 15.28 -8.84
C ARG A 165 13.40 16.46 -9.73
N GLY A 166 12.40 16.99 -10.44
CA GLY A 166 12.46 18.22 -11.18
C GLY A 166 11.28 19.10 -10.84
#